data_a72b847e7ffc796a779525d6fad7a53d
#
_entry.id   a72b847e7ffc796a779525d6fad7a53d
#
_cell.length_a   1.000
_cell.length_b   1.000
_cell.length_c   1.000
_cell.angle_alpha   90.00
_cell.angle_beta   90.00
_cell.angle_gamma   90.00
#
_symmetry.space_group_name_H-M   'P 1'
#
loop_
_entity.id
_entity.type
_entity.pdbx_description
1 polymer ?
#
loop_
_entity_poly.entity_id
_entity_poly.type
_entity_poly.pdbx_seq_one_letter_code
_entity_poly.pdbx_strand_id
1 'polypeptide(L)'
;MDGVTYRKKSRLTTILVMGVDHDTQDSYEYRKAGQADFLRLVVLDDADKTVQQLQIDRDTMTPVTVLGLLGDRYEPVTEQICLGYAFGDGRKTSCEVTVEAVGNLLGGQTIDQYLAMGLDGISTLNDLAGGVTVTLEDDFSAIDPAMTKGTTLTLQGDQAETYVRSRRSIGVGTNEARMVRQESYIRQLSVQLDEKLQQSQSFASEAYDALQPYLTTSMAKGQLVNEAWAAKDYTRLDTIKPDGTYQVGEDGFMEFYPEAASLQQAVLQLFYEKVE
;
A
#
# COMPACT_ATOMS: atom_id res chain seq x y z
N MET A 1 16.14 -21.09 -14.72
CA MET A 1 15.31 -21.81 -13.75
C MET A 1 14.67 -22.96 -14.47
N ASP A 2 15.09 -24.16 -14.16
CA ASP A 2 14.53 -25.45 -14.64
C ASP A 2 14.17 -25.58 -16.14
N GLY A 3 14.90 -24.88 -17.01
CA GLY A 3 14.67 -24.90 -18.46
C GLY A 3 13.44 -24.13 -18.95
N VAL A 4 12.73 -23.42 -18.08
CA VAL A 4 11.57 -22.60 -18.47
C VAL A 4 12.05 -21.22 -18.93
N THR A 5 11.59 -20.81 -20.12
CA THR A 5 11.84 -19.46 -20.65
C THR A 5 10.71 -18.53 -20.25
N TYR A 6 11.06 -17.30 -19.84
CA TYR A 6 10.11 -16.26 -19.47
C TYR A 6 10.30 -15.04 -20.37
N ARG A 7 9.21 -14.39 -20.71
CA ARG A 7 9.16 -13.13 -21.42
C ARG A 7 8.52 -12.07 -20.53
N LYS A 8 9.05 -10.84 -20.53
CA LYS A 8 8.41 -9.71 -19.82
C LYS A 8 7.04 -9.44 -20.44
N LYS A 9 6.01 -9.34 -19.59
CA LYS A 9 4.67 -8.95 -20.01
C LYS A 9 4.69 -7.56 -20.64
N SER A 10 3.87 -7.34 -21.64
CA SER A 10 3.62 -6.03 -22.23
C SER A 10 2.30 -5.49 -21.69
N ARG A 11 2.10 -4.17 -21.74
CA ARG A 11 0.84 -3.51 -21.33
C ARG A 11 0.49 -3.71 -19.85
N LEU A 12 1.51 -3.69 -18.99
CA LEU A 12 1.32 -3.55 -17.56
C LEU A 12 1.25 -2.07 -17.18
N THR A 13 0.39 -1.74 -16.22
CA THR A 13 0.43 -0.50 -15.46
C THR A 13 0.71 -0.86 -14.00
N THR A 14 1.77 -0.31 -13.44
CA THR A 14 2.18 -0.57 -12.05
C THR A 14 1.99 0.68 -11.20
N ILE A 15 1.28 0.53 -10.07
CA ILE A 15 0.95 1.63 -9.17
C ILE A 15 1.37 1.25 -7.75
N LEU A 16 2.33 1.97 -7.18
CA LEU A 16 2.66 1.82 -5.76
C LEU A 16 1.68 2.62 -4.91
N VAL A 17 0.83 1.92 -4.17
CA VAL A 17 -0.11 2.49 -3.20
C VAL A 17 0.56 2.52 -1.84
N MET A 18 0.56 3.69 -1.21
CA MET A 18 1.18 3.94 0.10
C MET A 18 0.15 4.52 1.06
N GLY A 19 0.05 3.98 2.27
CA GLY A 19 -0.59 4.62 3.41
C GLY A 19 0.49 5.22 4.30
N VAL A 20 0.42 6.53 4.53
CA VAL A 20 1.47 7.24 5.27
C VAL A 20 0.95 7.74 6.60
N ASP A 21 1.71 7.55 7.66
CA ASP A 21 1.36 7.97 9.02
C ASP A 21 1.67 9.46 9.24
N HIS A 22 1.21 10.25 8.34
CA HIS A 22 1.41 11.69 8.30
C HIS A 22 0.07 12.37 8.48
N ASP A 23 -0.01 13.29 9.43
CA ASP A 23 -1.14 14.19 9.57
C ASP A 23 -0.91 15.37 8.64
N THR A 24 -1.77 15.54 7.64
CA THR A 24 -1.67 16.63 6.67
C THR A 24 -1.85 18.01 7.29
N GLN A 25 -2.35 18.09 8.53
CA GLN A 25 -2.57 19.33 9.28
C GLN A 25 -1.37 19.76 10.13
N ASP A 26 -0.41 18.85 10.40
CA ASP A 26 0.78 19.21 11.14
C ASP A 26 1.77 20.01 10.29
N SER A 27 2.08 21.21 10.79
CA SER A 27 3.00 22.13 10.16
C SER A 27 4.38 21.51 9.92
N TYR A 28 4.94 21.77 8.74
CA TYR A 28 6.27 21.36 8.30
C TYR A 28 7.37 21.66 9.32
N GLU A 29 7.68 20.73 10.18
CA GLU A 29 9.00 20.64 10.77
C GLU A 29 9.83 19.64 9.94
N TYR A 30 10.98 20.10 9.50
CA TYR A 30 11.99 19.31 8.81
C TYR A 30 12.16 17.93 9.48
N ARG A 31 12.01 16.82 8.69
CA ARG A 31 12.01 15.42 9.11
C ARG A 31 10.70 14.86 9.72
N LYS A 32 9.57 15.51 9.55
CA LYS A 32 8.25 14.93 9.89
C LYS A 32 7.48 14.46 8.67
N ALA A 33 8.17 13.92 7.66
CA ALA A 33 7.52 13.39 6.45
C ALA A 33 6.61 12.20 6.73
N GLY A 34 6.66 11.60 7.93
CA GLY A 34 5.99 10.36 8.26
C GLY A 34 6.69 9.16 7.64
N GLN A 35 6.09 7.99 7.77
CA GLN A 35 6.57 6.74 7.21
C GLN A 35 5.48 6.09 6.34
N ALA A 36 5.88 5.35 5.32
CA ALA A 36 4.95 4.55 4.54
C ALA A 36 4.63 3.24 5.30
N ASP A 37 3.64 3.30 6.18
CA ASP A 37 3.24 2.20 7.06
C ASP A 37 2.44 1.11 6.33
N PHE A 38 1.93 1.42 5.16
CA PHE A 38 1.26 0.51 4.26
C PHE A 38 1.86 0.65 2.87
N LEU A 39 2.29 -0.48 2.29
CA LEU A 39 2.91 -0.54 0.97
C LEU A 39 2.28 -1.67 0.15
N ARG A 40 1.72 -1.33 -0.99
CA ARG A 40 1.11 -2.29 -1.91
C ARG A 40 1.40 -1.92 -3.36
N LEU A 41 2.06 -2.81 -4.08
CA LEU A 41 2.20 -2.66 -5.51
C LEU A 41 0.99 -3.31 -6.20
N VAL A 42 0.25 -2.50 -6.93
CA VAL A 42 -0.87 -2.93 -7.77
C VAL A 42 -0.37 -3.03 -9.21
N VAL A 43 -0.57 -4.18 -9.83
CA VAL A 43 -0.22 -4.45 -11.22
C VAL A 43 -1.49 -4.71 -12.00
N LEU A 44 -1.80 -3.82 -12.93
CA LEU A 44 -2.88 -3.96 -13.89
C LEU A 44 -2.32 -4.59 -15.17
N ASP A 45 -2.85 -5.72 -15.57
CA ASP A 45 -2.49 -6.38 -16.82
C ASP A 45 -3.61 -6.20 -17.84
N ASP A 46 -3.38 -5.29 -18.77
CA ASP A 46 -4.33 -4.94 -19.82
C ASP A 46 -4.50 -6.03 -20.88
N ALA A 47 -3.52 -6.93 -20.98
CA ALA A 47 -3.60 -8.05 -21.93
C ALA A 47 -4.55 -9.13 -21.40
N ASP A 48 -4.37 -9.53 -20.15
CA ASP A 48 -5.10 -10.62 -19.50
C ASP A 48 -6.33 -10.13 -18.72
N LYS A 49 -6.50 -8.80 -18.62
CA LYS A 49 -7.59 -8.17 -17.86
C LYS A 49 -7.60 -8.64 -16.39
N THR A 50 -6.43 -8.58 -15.76
CA THR A 50 -6.25 -8.99 -14.37
C THR A 50 -5.67 -7.87 -13.50
N VAL A 51 -6.00 -7.90 -12.22
CA VAL A 51 -5.36 -7.11 -11.16
C VAL A 51 -4.65 -8.05 -10.23
N GLN A 52 -3.33 -7.92 -10.11
CA GLN A 52 -2.52 -8.63 -9.14
C GLN A 52 -1.89 -7.64 -8.16
N GLN A 53 -1.84 -8.00 -6.89
CA GLN A 53 -1.28 -7.14 -5.86
C GLN A 53 -0.10 -7.83 -5.17
N LEU A 54 0.93 -7.05 -4.83
CA LEU A 54 2.03 -7.47 -3.95
C LEU A 54 1.95 -6.68 -2.66
N GLN A 55 1.79 -7.38 -1.55
CA GLN A 55 1.90 -6.80 -0.22
C GLN A 55 3.37 -6.72 0.18
N ILE A 56 3.83 -5.55 0.56
CA ILE A 56 5.20 -5.30 0.99
C ILE A 56 5.17 -4.96 2.48
N ASP A 57 5.90 -5.72 3.29
CA ASP A 57 6.04 -5.40 4.71
C ASP A 57 6.83 -4.11 4.88
N ARG A 58 6.35 -3.21 5.73
CA ARG A 58 7.01 -1.93 6.01
C ARG A 58 8.42 -2.07 6.58
N ASP A 59 8.65 -3.17 7.29
CA ASP A 59 9.93 -3.47 7.95
C ASP A 59 10.91 -4.20 7.00
N THR A 60 10.57 -4.34 5.69
CA THR A 60 11.43 -4.99 4.69
C THR A 60 12.74 -4.24 4.51
N MET A 61 13.84 -4.96 4.70
CA MET A 61 15.20 -4.43 4.50
C MET A 61 15.57 -4.43 3.02
N THR A 62 15.88 -3.25 2.49
CA THR A 62 16.22 -3.04 1.07
C THR A 62 17.11 -1.82 0.90
N PRO A 63 17.85 -1.66 -0.22
CA PRO A 63 18.55 -0.42 -0.51
C PRO A 63 17.58 0.75 -0.66
N VAL A 64 17.73 1.77 0.19
CA VAL A 64 16.94 3.01 0.23
C VAL A 64 17.85 4.19 0.03
N THR A 65 17.52 5.07 -0.91
CA THR A 65 18.25 6.32 -1.16
C THR A 65 18.00 7.30 -0.01
N VAL A 66 19.08 7.77 0.61
CA VAL A 66 19.05 8.82 1.63
C VAL A 66 19.21 10.19 0.96
N LEU A 67 18.41 11.15 1.40
CA LEU A 67 18.50 12.54 0.93
C LEU A 67 19.16 13.43 2.01
N GLY A 68 20.06 14.28 1.57
CA GLY A 68 20.62 15.34 2.40
C GLY A 68 19.65 16.49 2.63
N LEU A 69 20.03 17.42 3.49
CA LEU A 69 19.21 18.59 3.85
C LEU A 69 18.81 19.49 2.67
N LEU A 70 19.61 19.51 1.63
CA LEU A 70 19.34 20.29 0.42
C LEU A 70 18.79 19.47 -0.74
N GLY A 71 18.40 18.21 -0.48
CA GLY A 71 17.89 17.28 -1.48
C GLY A 71 18.98 16.52 -2.25
N ASP A 72 20.25 16.67 -1.85
CA ASP A 72 21.34 15.87 -2.43
C ASP A 72 21.09 14.38 -2.21
N ARG A 73 21.26 13.59 -3.26
CA ARG A 73 21.09 12.13 -3.19
C ARG A 73 22.41 11.49 -2.80
N TYR A 74 22.37 10.68 -1.74
CA TYR A 74 23.50 9.85 -1.33
C TYR A 74 23.34 8.42 -1.83
N GLU A 75 24.42 7.64 -1.75
CA GLU A 75 24.37 6.21 -2.05
C GLU A 75 23.31 5.51 -1.19
N PRO A 76 22.55 4.56 -1.78
CA PRO A 76 21.56 3.81 -1.03
C PRO A 76 22.17 3.06 0.15
N VAL A 77 21.48 3.06 1.27
CA VAL A 77 21.80 2.26 2.46
C VAL A 77 20.72 1.20 2.65
N THR A 78 21.07 0.06 3.23
CA THR A 78 20.07 -0.97 3.56
C THR A 78 19.33 -0.54 4.82
N GLU A 79 18.05 -0.26 4.64
CA GLU A 79 17.14 0.22 5.68
C GLU A 79 15.76 -0.37 5.52
N GLN A 80 14.89 -0.21 6.53
CA GLN A 80 13.47 -0.55 6.40
C GLN A 80 12.84 0.29 5.27
N ILE A 81 12.09 -0.37 4.39
CA ILE A 81 11.52 0.26 3.19
C ILE A 81 10.58 1.43 3.52
N CYS A 82 9.89 1.40 4.67
CA CYS A 82 9.03 2.50 5.13
C CYS A 82 9.77 3.82 5.34
N LEU A 83 11.08 3.78 5.64
CA LEU A 83 11.92 4.95 5.84
C LEU A 83 12.23 5.69 4.53
N GLY A 84 12.06 5.03 3.38
CA GLY A 84 12.17 5.69 2.07
C GLY A 84 11.28 6.93 1.97
N TYR A 85 10.07 6.86 2.54
CA TYR A 85 9.16 8.00 2.59
C TYR A 85 9.66 9.10 3.55
N ALA A 86 10.20 8.72 4.70
CA ALA A 86 10.69 9.64 5.73
C ALA A 86 11.93 10.44 5.30
N PHE A 87 12.72 9.91 4.35
CA PHE A 87 13.92 10.60 3.84
C PHE A 87 13.61 11.71 2.82
N GLY A 88 12.37 11.83 2.35
CA GLY A 88 11.96 12.85 1.38
C GLY A 88 11.30 14.09 2.02
N ASP A 89 10.42 14.70 1.24
CA ASP A 89 9.72 15.95 1.56
C ASP A 89 8.31 15.75 2.16
N GLY A 90 7.92 14.51 2.46
CA GLY A 90 6.55 14.15 2.85
C GLY A 90 5.54 14.19 1.71
N ARG A 91 5.98 14.39 0.48
CA ARG A 91 5.16 14.51 -0.73
C ARG A 91 5.81 13.78 -1.91
N LYS A 92 5.99 14.49 -3.01
CA LYS A 92 6.50 13.95 -4.28
C LYS A 92 7.84 13.23 -4.11
N THR A 93 8.82 13.88 -3.51
CA THR A 93 10.17 13.31 -3.35
C THR A 93 10.14 12.07 -2.47
N SER A 94 9.35 12.08 -1.39
CA SER A 94 9.13 10.91 -0.53
C SER A 94 8.55 9.73 -1.30
N CYS A 95 7.54 9.98 -2.14
CA CYS A 95 6.96 8.95 -3.00
C CYS A 95 7.99 8.39 -3.99
N GLU A 96 8.78 9.25 -4.65
CA GLU A 96 9.79 8.85 -5.64
C GLU A 96 10.90 7.99 -5.01
N VAL A 97 11.38 8.35 -3.82
CA VAL A 97 12.37 7.55 -3.08
C VAL A 97 11.79 6.19 -2.69
N THR A 98 10.53 6.14 -2.25
CA THR A 98 9.88 4.87 -1.90
C THR A 98 9.65 3.99 -3.14
N VAL A 99 9.25 4.58 -4.28
CA VAL A 99 9.13 3.87 -5.57
C VAL A 99 10.47 3.26 -5.97
N GLU A 100 11.56 4.00 -5.85
CA GLU A 100 12.91 3.51 -6.13
C GLU A 100 13.28 2.34 -5.21
N ALA A 101 13.02 2.46 -3.90
CA ALA A 101 13.30 1.40 -2.93
C ALA A 101 12.51 0.10 -3.26
N VAL A 102 11.23 0.23 -3.65
CA VAL A 102 10.44 -0.93 -4.12
C VAL A 102 10.99 -1.49 -5.42
N GLY A 103 11.41 -0.64 -6.35
CA GLY A 103 12.09 -1.07 -7.57
C GLY A 103 13.37 -1.87 -7.29
N ASN A 104 14.20 -1.40 -6.34
CA ASN A 104 15.41 -2.09 -5.89
C ASN A 104 15.08 -3.45 -5.26
N LEU A 105 14.09 -3.51 -4.37
CA LEU A 105 13.59 -4.76 -3.78
C LEU A 105 13.19 -5.78 -4.84
N LEU A 106 12.56 -5.34 -5.92
CA LEU A 106 12.08 -6.18 -7.01
C LEU A 106 13.11 -6.42 -8.13
N GLY A 107 14.41 -6.25 -7.83
CA GLY A 107 15.48 -6.54 -8.77
C GLY A 107 15.56 -5.55 -9.93
N GLY A 108 15.26 -4.29 -9.70
CA GLY A 108 15.34 -3.21 -10.68
C GLY A 108 14.10 -3.09 -11.58
N GLN A 109 12.94 -3.60 -11.15
CA GLN A 109 11.70 -3.38 -11.90
C GLN A 109 11.29 -1.91 -11.84
N THR A 110 10.84 -1.38 -12.97
CA THR A 110 10.28 -0.03 -13.06
C THR A 110 8.84 -0.04 -12.55
N ILE A 111 8.49 0.95 -11.72
CA ILE A 111 7.14 1.22 -11.26
C ILE A 111 6.68 2.51 -11.91
N ASP A 112 5.52 2.47 -12.60
CA ASP A 112 5.08 3.57 -13.46
C ASP A 112 4.50 4.73 -12.68
N GLN A 113 3.72 4.42 -11.64
CA GLN A 113 2.92 5.40 -10.93
C GLN A 113 2.97 5.17 -9.42
N TYR A 114 2.62 6.19 -8.66
CA TYR A 114 2.38 6.08 -7.22
C TYR A 114 1.12 6.84 -6.79
N LEU A 115 0.58 6.39 -5.66
CA LEU A 115 -0.50 7.02 -4.93
C LEU A 115 -0.22 6.88 -3.44
N ALA A 116 0.05 7.97 -2.75
CA ALA A 116 0.18 8.03 -1.31
C ALA A 116 -1.05 8.72 -0.70
N MET A 117 -1.59 8.15 0.36
CA MET A 117 -2.72 8.71 1.10
C MET A 117 -2.36 8.84 2.58
N GLY A 118 -2.61 10.01 3.15
CA GLY A 118 -2.50 10.23 4.59
C GLY A 118 -3.58 9.47 5.36
N LEU A 119 -3.33 9.20 6.64
CA LEU A 119 -4.26 8.47 7.50
C LEU A 119 -5.62 9.14 7.62
N ASP A 120 -5.65 10.47 7.65
CA ASP A 120 -6.85 11.30 7.70
C ASP A 120 -7.78 11.13 6.47
N GLY A 121 -7.26 10.57 5.36
CA GLY A 121 -8.07 10.21 4.19
C GLY A 121 -8.83 8.89 4.33
N ILE A 122 -8.50 8.03 5.30
CA ILE A 122 -9.10 6.69 5.43
C ILE A 122 -10.60 6.78 5.75
N SER A 123 -10.97 7.64 6.69
CA SER A 123 -12.38 7.87 7.07
C SER A 123 -13.20 8.32 5.86
N THR A 124 -12.68 9.27 5.08
CA THR A 124 -13.32 9.76 3.86
C THR A 124 -13.48 8.65 2.82
N LEU A 125 -12.43 7.86 2.57
CA LEU A 125 -12.48 6.74 1.62
C LEU A 125 -13.48 5.67 2.05
N ASN A 126 -13.50 5.33 3.35
CA ASN A 126 -14.44 4.38 3.92
C ASN A 126 -15.90 4.82 3.71
N ASP A 127 -16.17 6.09 4.00
CA ASP A 127 -17.55 6.64 3.91
C ASP A 127 -18.00 6.77 2.45
N LEU A 128 -17.10 7.09 1.52
CA LEU A 128 -17.38 7.05 0.07
C LEU A 128 -17.77 5.64 -0.39
N ALA A 129 -17.13 4.61 0.13
CA ALA A 129 -17.48 3.22 -0.14
C ALA A 129 -18.84 2.82 0.47
N GLY A 130 -19.35 3.58 1.44
CA GLY A 130 -20.58 3.26 2.20
C GLY A 130 -20.32 2.56 3.53
N GLY A 131 -19.08 2.55 3.98
CA GLY A 131 -18.61 1.85 5.19
C GLY A 131 -18.22 0.41 4.92
N VAL A 132 -17.10 -0.02 5.46
CA VAL A 132 -16.60 -1.40 5.31
C VAL A 132 -17.08 -2.27 6.46
N THR A 133 -17.74 -3.40 6.16
CA THR A 133 -18.22 -4.36 7.16
C THR A 133 -17.12 -5.35 7.51
N VAL A 134 -16.76 -5.41 8.80
CA VAL A 134 -15.74 -6.33 9.33
C VAL A 134 -16.26 -7.06 10.56
N THR A 135 -15.72 -8.26 10.82
CA THR A 135 -15.87 -8.93 12.12
C THR A 135 -14.59 -8.67 12.91
N LEU A 136 -14.71 -8.09 14.08
CA LEU A 136 -13.57 -7.70 14.91
C LEU A 136 -12.91 -8.94 15.56
N GLU A 137 -11.67 -9.22 15.15
CA GLU A 137 -10.88 -10.31 15.75
C GLU A 137 -10.22 -9.89 17.07
N ASP A 138 -10.04 -8.58 17.27
CA ASP A 138 -9.47 -7.96 18.47
C ASP A 138 -10.49 -7.05 19.17
N ASP A 139 -10.20 -6.68 20.42
CA ASP A 139 -11.03 -5.77 21.20
C ASP A 139 -10.52 -4.33 21.10
N PHE A 140 -11.35 -3.45 20.57
CA PHE A 140 -11.10 -2.01 20.44
C PHE A 140 -11.96 -1.19 21.40
N SER A 141 -12.68 -1.83 22.32
CA SER A 141 -13.67 -1.17 23.22
C SER A 141 -13.06 -0.08 24.10
N ALA A 142 -11.75 -0.11 24.34
CA ALA A 142 -11.03 0.96 25.04
C ALA A 142 -10.94 2.26 24.24
N ILE A 143 -11.12 2.20 22.90
CA ILE A 143 -11.09 3.35 21.99
C ILE A 143 -12.53 3.73 21.62
N ASP A 144 -13.31 2.75 21.17
CA ASP A 144 -14.73 2.89 20.85
C ASP A 144 -15.53 1.74 21.46
N PRO A 145 -16.45 2.03 22.41
CA PRO A 145 -17.25 0.99 23.09
C PRO A 145 -18.09 0.10 22.16
N ALA A 146 -18.40 0.54 20.94
CA ALA A 146 -19.10 -0.26 19.94
C ALA A 146 -18.21 -1.32 19.27
N MET A 147 -16.89 -1.16 19.36
CA MET A 147 -15.91 -2.00 18.68
C MET A 147 -15.39 -3.12 19.58
N THR A 148 -16.27 -4.01 20.08
CA THR A 148 -15.89 -5.15 20.91
C THR A 148 -15.51 -6.37 20.08
N LYS A 149 -14.56 -7.19 20.58
CA LYS A 149 -14.14 -8.44 19.93
C LYS A 149 -15.33 -9.34 19.60
N GLY A 150 -15.35 -9.89 18.39
CA GLY A 150 -16.41 -10.78 17.88
C GLY A 150 -17.61 -10.05 17.30
N THR A 151 -17.71 -8.73 17.45
CA THR A 151 -18.78 -7.93 16.84
C THR A 151 -18.55 -7.82 15.34
N THR A 152 -19.61 -8.01 14.55
CA THR A 152 -19.63 -7.65 13.13
C THR A 152 -20.32 -6.29 13.00
N LEU A 153 -19.60 -5.31 12.47
CA LEU A 153 -20.15 -3.96 12.25
C LEU A 153 -19.64 -3.35 10.96
N THR A 154 -20.40 -2.39 10.45
CA THR A 154 -19.97 -1.53 9.33
C THR A 154 -19.27 -0.32 9.91
N LEU A 155 -17.95 -0.24 9.65
CA LEU A 155 -17.11 0.87 10.13
C LEU A 155 -17.56 2.19 9.50
N GLN A 156 -17.65 3.23 10.30
CA GLN A 156 -18.03 4.58 9.89
C GLN A 156 -17.01 5.59 10.37
N GLY A 157 -16.67 6.58 9.54
CA GLY A 157 -15.76 7.66 9.91
C GLY A 157 -14.46 7.12 10.53
N ASP A 158 -14.12 7.64 11.72
CA ASP A 158 -12.88 7.34 12.44
C ASP A 158 -12.74 5.87 12.91
N GLN A 159 -13.82 5.09 12.90
CA GLN A 159 -13.71 3.65 13.18
C GLN A 159 -12.86 2.92 12.15
N ALA A 160 -12.92 3.35 10.89
CA ALA A 160 -12.11 2.75 9.83
C ALA A 160 -10.62 3.03 10.05
N GLU A 161 -10.24 4.28 10.36
CA GLU A 161 -8.86 4.62 10.71
C GLU A 161 -8.41 3.85 11.96
N THR A 162 -9.22 3.87 13.02
CA THR A 162 -8.95 3.12 14.26
C THR A 162 -8.67 1.65 13.97
N TYR A 163 -9.49 1.00 13.14
CA TYR A 163 -9.35 -0.42 12.81
C TYR A 163 -8.04 -0.73 12.07
N VAL A 164 -7.66 0.06 11.07
CA VAL A 164 -6.48 -0.22 10.25
C VAL A 164 -5.17 0.26 10.88
N ARG A 165 -5.21 1.29 11.73
CA ARG A 165 -4.03 1.94 12.31
C ARG A 165 -3.59 1.32 13.63
N SER A 166 -4.54 0.99 14.52
CA SER A 166 -4.23 0.60 15.89
C SER A 166 -3.32 -0.62 15.97
N ARG A 167 -2.28 -0.55 16.80
CA ARG A 167 -1.28 -1.62 16.97
C ARG A 167 -1.01 -1.92 18.43
N ARG A 168 -0.33 -1.00 19.14
CA ARG A 168 0.28 -1.28 20.46
C ARG A 168 -0.69 -1.62 21.57
N SER A 169 -1.92 -1.14 21.49
CA SER A 169 -2.98 -1.36 22.50
C SER A 169 -4.03 -2.38 22.07
N ILE A 170 -3.86 -3.02 20.90
CA ILE A 170 -4.86 -3.91 20.32
C ILE A 170 -4.26 -5.29 20.03
N GLY A 171 -4.92 -6.33 20.51
CA GLY A 171 -4.53 -7.73 20.30
C GLY A 171 -3.10 -8.02 20.74
N VAL A 172 -2.34 -8.72 19.91
CA VAL A 172 -0.92 -9.04 20.18
C VAL A 172 0.05 -7.87 19.91
N GLY A 173 -0.44 -6.78 19.35
CA GLY A 173 0.33 -5.54 19.13
C GLY A 173 1.44 -5.60 18.06
N THR A 174 1.51 -6.66 17.27
CA THR A 174 2.54 -6.84 16.23
C THR A 174 2.16 -6.17 14.92
N ASN A 175 3.18 -5.88 14.09
CA ASN A 175 2.96 -5.39 12.72
C ASN A 175 2.21 -6.43 11.87
N GLU A 176 2.54 -7.69 12.01
CA GLU A 176 1.88 -8.79 11.28
C GLU A 176 0.37 -8.84 11.55
N ALA A 177 -0.05 -8.75 12.82
CA ALA A 177 -1.48 -8.70 13.17
C ALA A 177 -2.19 -7.49 12.54
N ARG A 178 -1.51 -6.32 12.49
CA ARG A 178 -2.04 -5.14 11.80
C ARG A 178 -2.17 -5.38 10.30
N MET A 179 -1.19 -5.99 9.66
CA MET A 179 -1.23 -6.31 8.23
C MET A 179 -2.38 -7.27 7.88
N VAL A 180 -2.68 -8.25 8.73
CA VAL A 180 -3.84 -9.16 8.55
C VAL A 180 -5.15 -8.37 8.57
N ARG A 181 -5.32 -7.45 9.54
CA ARG A 181 -6.51 -6.59 9.60
C ARG A 181 -6.62 -5.68 8.37
N GLN A 182 -5.52 -5.07 7.96
CA GLN A 182 -5.47 -4.23 6.76
C GLN A 182 -5.86 -5.00 5.51
N GLU A 183 -5.37 -6.25 5.36
CA GLU A 183 -5.74 -7.11 4.23
C GLU A 183 -7.25 -7.42 4.22
N SER A 184 -7.82 -7.77 5.38
CA SER A 184 -9.26 -8.00 5.51
C SER A 184 -10.08 -6.76 5.14
N TYR A 185 -9.67 -5.59 5.65
CA TYR A 185 -10.32 -4.31 5.34
C TYR A 185 -10.26 -3.97 3.84
N ILE A 186 -9.07 -4.04 3.24
CA ILE A 186 -8.87 -3.67 1.83
C ILE A 186 -9.64 -4.59 0.89
N ARG A 187 -9.73 -5.89 1.21
CA ARG A 187 -10.51 -6.83 0.41
C ARG A 187 -11.98 -6.41 0.36
N GLN A 188 -12.57 -6.08 1.51
CA GLN A 188 -13.97 -5.65 1.57
C GLN A 188 -14.16 -4.28 0.92
N LEU A 189 -13.25 -3.34 1.19
CA LEU A 189 -13.25 -2.01 0.58
C LEU A 189 -13.20 -2.11 -0.95
N SER A 190 -12.33 -2.96 -1.50
CA SER A 190 -12.21 -3.14 -2.96
C SER A 190 -13.52 -3.61 -3.59
N VAL A 191 -14.21 -4.57 -2.96
CA VAL A 191 -15.52 -5.05 -3.46
C VAL A 191 -16.53 -3.91 -3.51
N GLN A 192 -16.62 -3.12 -2.44
CA GLN A 192 -17.58 -2.01 -2.36
C GLN A 192 -17.24 -0.89 -3.35
N LEU A 193 -15.96 -0.57 -3.54
CA LEU A 193 -15.55 0.42 -4.54
C LEU A 193 -15.87 -0.05 -5.95
N ASP A 194 -15.67 -1.34 -6.27
CA ASP A 194 -16.04 -1.89 -7.57
C ASP A 194 -17.56 -1.82 -7.79
N GLU A 195 -18.38 -2.13 -6.77
CA GLU A 195 -19.84 -1.99 -6.86
C GLU A 195 -20.26 -0.53 -7.11
N LYS A 196 -19.62 0.44 -6.43
CA LYS A 196 -19.87 1.87 -6.67
C LYS A 196 -19.48 2.30 -8.08
N LEU A 197 -18.34 1.84 -8.57
CA LEU A 197 -17.87 2.10 -9.95
C LEU A 197 -18.83 1.52 -10.99
N GLN A 198 -19.37 0.32 -10.75
CA GLN A 198 -20.37 -0.27 -11.66
C GLN A 198 -21.71 0.49 -11.67
N GLN A 199 -22.09 1.07 -10.52
CA GLN A 199 -23.34 1.83 -10.40
C GLN A 199 -23.24 3.25 -10.97
N SER A 200 -22.06 3.87 -10.95
CA SER A 200 -21.88 5.27 -11.37
C SER A 200 -20.55 5.49 -12.05
N GLN A 201 -20.59 5.93 -13.31
CA GLN A 201 -19.39 6.32 -14.04
C GLN A 201 -18.71 7.55 -13.45
N SER A 202 -19.46 8.45 -12.78
CA SER A 202 -18.91 9.65 -12.14
C SER A 202 -18.21 9.36 -10.81
N PHE A 203 -18.47 8.19 -10.21
CA PHE A 203 -17.99 7.87 -8.87
C PHE A 203 -16.46 8.02 -8.70
N ALA A 204 -15.66 7.52 -9.66
CA ALA A 204 -14.20 7.65 -9.59
C ALA A 204 -13.74 9.12 -9.58
N SER A 205 -14.44 9.98 -10.33
CA SER A 205 -14.15 11.42 -10.36
C SER A 205 -14.54 12.12 -9.07
N GLU A 206 -15.70 11.77 -8.51
CA GLU A 206 -16.20 12.29 -7.23
C GLU A 206 -15.30 11.84 -6.07
N ALA A 207 -14.90 10.56 -6.07
CA ALA A 207 -13.97 10.02 -5.07
C ALA A 207 -12.60 10.70 -5.13
N TYR A 208 -12.07 10.93 -6.34
CA TYR A 208 -10.83 11.69 -6.48
C TYR A 208 -10.95 13.10 -5.88
N ASP A 209 -12.02 13.83 -6.18
CA ASP A 209 -12.22 15.20 -5.69
C ASP A 209 -12.32 15.25 -4.15
N ALA A 210 -13.01 14.29 -3.55
CA ALA A 210 -13.13 14.19 -2.11
C ALA A 210 -11.81 13.80 -1.41
N LEU A 211 -11.02 12.95 -2.05
CA LEU A 211 -9.75 12.45 -1.49
C LEU A 211 -8.54 13.33 -1.81
N GLN A 212 -8.65 14.23 -2.79
CA GLN A 212 -7.54 15.05 -3.27
C GLN A 212 -6.76 15.78 -2.15
N PRO A 213 -7.39 16.28 -1.07
CA PRO A 213 -6.63 16.91 0.02
C PRO A 213 -5.67 15.98 0.75
N TYR A 214 -5.94 14.68 0.73
CA TYR A 214 -5.19 13.63 1.42
C TYR A 214 -4.22 12.88 0.52
N LEU A 215 -4.22 13.18 -0.81
CA LEU A 215 -3.46 12.42 -1.80
C LEU A 215 -2.20 13.14 -2.27
N THR A 216 -1.14 12.34 -2.44
CA THR A 216 0.01 12.68 -3.27
C THR A 216 0.17 11.60 -4.33
N THR A 217 0.04 11.97 -5.61
CA THR A 217 0.08 11.01 -6.72
C THR A 217 0.81 11.56 -7.93
N SER A 218 1.45 10.67 -8.71
CA SER A 218 2.04 11.00 -10.02
C SER A 218 1.00 11.06 -11.15
N MET A 219 -0.21 10.51 -10.91
CA MET A 219 -1.26 10.45 -11.91
C MET A 219 -2.09 11.73 -11.96
N ALA A 220 -2.36 12.22 -13.16
CA ALA A 220 -3.40 13.23 -13.34
C ALA A 220 -4.79 12.63 -13.03
N LYS A 221 -5.74 13.46 -12.56
CA LYS A 221 -7.12 13.01 -12.24
C LYS A 221 -7.73 12.13 -13.35
N GLY A 222 -7.65 12.60 -14.60
CA GLY A 222 -8.22 11.85 -15.73
C GLY A 222 -7.58 10.49 -15.94
N GLN A 223 -6.28 10.36 -15.71
CA GLN A 223 -5.57 9.08 -15.79
C GLN A 223 -6.06 8.14 -14.68
N LEU A 224 -6.06 8.58 -13.41
CA LEU A 224 -6.51 7.77 -12.29
C LEU A 224 -7.96 7.30 -12.46
N VAL A 225 -8.86 8.20 -12.91
CA VAL A 225 -10.27 7.87 -13.17
C VAL A 225 -10.40 6.82 -14.28
N ASN A 226 -9.60 6.94 -15.35
CA ASN A 226 -9.64 5.99 -16.47
C ASN A 226 -9.11 4.61 -16.05
N GLU A 227 -8.00 4.57 -15.26
CA GLU A 227 -7.44 3.31 -14.74
C GLU A 227 -8.44 2.62 -13.79
N ALA A 228 -9.04 3.36 -12.86
CA ALA A 228 -10.06 2.82 -11.95
C ALA A 228 -11.26 2.28 -12.71
N TRP A 229 -11.73 3.03 -13.74
CA TRP A 229 -12.86 2.60 -14.58
C TRP A 229 -12.54 1.36 -15.41
N ALA A 230 -11.34 1.25 -15.97
CA ALA A 230 -10.89 0.08 -16.70
C ALA A 230 -10.76 -1.15 -15.80
N ALA A 231 -10.15 -0.96 -14.63
CA ALA A 231 -9.85 -2.04 -13.69
C ALA A 231 -11.08 -2.63 -12.99
N LYS A 232 -12.26 -1.95 -13.01
CA LYS A 232 -13.49 -2.45 -12.38
C LYS A 232 -13.99 -3.80 -12.96
N ASP A 233 -13.64 -4.07 -14.20
CA ASP A 233 -14.04 -5.29 -14.90
C ASP A 233 -12.91 -6.34 -14.98
N TYR A 234 -11.76 -6.07 -14.35
CA TYR A 234 -10.63 -6.99 -14.35
C TYR A 234 -10.80 -8.07 -13.27
N THR A 235 -10.34 -9.27 -13.59
CA THR A 235 -10.28 -10.36 -12.62
C THR A 235 -9.24 -10.04 -11.54
N ARG A 236 -9.64 -9.99 -10.28
CA ARG A 236 -8.74 -9.84 -9.15
C ARG A 236 -8.10 -11.16 -8.80
N LEU A 237 -6.78 -11.22 -8.83
CA LEU A 237 -6.00 -12.38 -8.41
C LEU A 237 -5.65 -12.27 -6.92
N ASP A 238 -5.26 -13.39 -6.31
CA ASP A 238 -4.84 -13.42 -4.92
C ASP A 238 -3.64 -12.50 -4.68
N THR A 239 -3.63 -11.83 -3.53
CA THR A 239 -2.52 -10.96 -3.13
C THR A 239 -1.28 -11.81 -2.88
N ILE A 240 -0.18 -11.46 -3.54
CA ILE A 240 1.13 -12.06 -3.29
C ILE A 240 1.71 -11.45 -2.01
N LYS A 241 2.18 -12.31 -1.12
CA LYS A 241 2.94 -11.93 0.07
C LYS A 241 4.21 -12.75 0.09
N PRO A 242 5.40 -12.16 -0.11
CA PRO A 242 6.66 -12.88 -0.05
C PRO A 242 6.88 -13.49 1.33
N ASP A 243 7.34 -14.73 1.38
CA ASP A 243 7.82 -15.36 2.61
C ASP A 243 9.15 -14.72 3.02
N GLY A 244 9.44 -14.77 4.34
CA GLY A 244 10.66 -14.19 4.88
C GLY A 244 10.80 -14.41 6.38
N THR A 245 11.84 -13.82 6.95
CA THR A 245 12.15 -13.93 8.37
C THR A 245 12.19 -12.57 9.02
N TYR A 246 11.64 -12.50 10.25
CA TYR A 246 11.76 -11.32 11.10
C TYR A 246 12.91 -11.49 12.07
N GLN A 247 13.63 -10.42 12.31
CA GLN A 247 14.61 -10.32 13.38
C GLN A 247 14.57 -8.92 14.02
N VAL A 248 15.13 -8.79 15.20
CA VAL A 248 15.31 -7.50 15.85
C VAL A 248 16.69 -6.97 15.47
N GLY A 249 16.75 -5.79 14.85
CA GLY A 249 17.98 -5.12 14.47
C GLY A 249 18.80 -4.63 15.66
N GLU A 250 20.02 -4.18 15.42
CA GLU A 250 20.92 -3.65 16.46
C GLU A 250 20.34 -2.39 17.13
N ASP A 251 19.51 -1.65 16.44
CA ASP A 251 18.78 -0.47 16.92
C ASP A 251 17.51 -0.80 17.72
N GLY A 252 17.16 -2.10 17.82
CA GLY A 252 15.98 -2.60 18.53
C GLY A 252 14.67 -2.54 17.73
N PHE A 253 14.72 -2.14 16.46
CA PHE A 253 13.56 -2.20 15.56
C PHE A 253 13.44 -3.55 14.86
N MET A 254 12.23 -3.86 14.41
CA MET A 254 11.95 -5.10 13.68
C MET A 254 12.42 -4.96 12.24
N GLU A 255 13.14 -5.93 11.75
CA GLU A 255 13.61 -6.05 10.37
C GLU A 255 12.97 -7.27 9.71
N PHE A 256 12.51 -7.14 8.47
CA PHE A 256 11.98 -8.24 7.67
C PHE A 256 12.90 -8.50 6.47
N TYR A 257 13.35 -9.74 6.34
CA TYR A 257 14.19 -10.21 5.25
C TYR A 257 13.40 -11.19 4.38
N PRO A 258 12.90 -10.76 3.20
CA PRO A 258 12.18 -11.66 2.31
C PRO A 258 13.10 -12.75 1.76
N GLU A 259 12.59 -13.98 1.66
CA GLU A 259 13.30 -15.08 1.01
C GLU A 259 13.50 -14.79 -0.47
N ALA A 260 14.74 -14.88 -0.93
CA ALA A 260 15.09 -14.56 -2.32
C ALA A 260 14.29 -15.37 -3.35
N ALA A 261 14.00 -16.66 -3.07
CA ALA A 261 13.20 -17.50 -3.93
C ALA A 261 11.74 -17.05 -4.00
N SER A 262 11.13 -16.72 -2.86
CA SER A 262 9.75 -16.22 -2.76
C SER A 262 9.60 -14.87 -3.48
N LEU A 263 10.56 -13.95 -3.25
CA LEU A 263 10.56 -12.64 -3.91
C LEU A 263 10.74 -12.78 -5.44
N GLN A 264 11.64 -13.66 -5.88
CA GLN A 264 11.85 -13.94 -7.31
C GLN A 264 10.59 -14.53 -7.96
N GLN A 265 9.89 -15.44 -7.26
CA GLN A 265 8.62 -15.99 -7.74
C GLN A 265 7.56 -14.88 -7.87
N ALA A 266 7.48 -13.97 -6.91
CA ALA A 266 6.60 -12.81 -6.97
C ALA A 266 6.89 -11.94 -8.20
N VAL A 267 8.18 -11.63 -8.46
CA VAL A 267 8.59 -10.86 -9.65
C VAL A 267 8.20 -11.58 -10.94
N LEU A 268 8.43 -12.89 -11.03
CA LEU A 268 8.05 -13.67 -12.22
C LEU A 268 6.53 -13.64 -12.45
N GLN A 269 5.76 -13.84 -11.41
CA GLN A 269 4.29 -13.84 -11.50
C GLN A 269 3.71 -12.48 -11.91
N LEU A 270 4.28 -11.40 -11.38
CA LEU A 270 3.79 -10.04 -11.66
C LEU A 270 4.18 -9.56 -13.05
N PHE A 271 5.46 -9.73 -13.43
CA PHE A 271 6.05 -9.02 -14.57
C PHE A 271 6.34 -9.89 -15.78
N TYR A 272 6.23 -11.21 -15.65
CA TYR A 272 6.65 -12.14 -16.72
C TYR A 272 5.58 -13.19 -17.00
N GLU A 273 5.59 -13.67 -18.22
CA GLU A 273 4.79 -14.81 -18.68
C GLU A 273 5.71 -15.94 -19.16
N LYS A 274 5.27 -17.19 -19.00
CA LYS A 274 6.01 -18.34 -19.53
C LYS A 274 5.90 -18.33 -21.05
N VAL A 275 7.04 -18.58 -21.72
CA VAL A 275 7.08 -18.84 -23.16
C VAL A 275 6.99 -20.34 -23.35
N GLU A 276 6.00 -20.79 -24.13
CA GLU A 276 5.83 -22.20 -24.50
C GLU A 276 6.99 -22.69 -25.37
#